data_1b09f7e16c60bb32f647719d0e7ed084
#
_entry.id   1b09f7e16c60bb32f647719d0e7ed084
#
_cell.length_a   1.000
_cell.length_b   1.000
_cell.length_c   1.000
_cell.angle_alpha   90.00
_cell.angle_beta   90.00
_cell.angle_gamma   90.00
#
_symmetry.space_group_name_H-M   'P 1'
#
loop_
_entity.id
_entity.type
_entity.pdbx_description
1 polymer ?
#
loop_
_entity_poly.entity_id
_entity_poly.type
_entity_poly.pdbx_seq_one_letter_code
_entity_poly.pdbx_strand_id
1 'polypeptide(L)'
;MTFSKPYSRLIIILLILFLGFDLISSAYHYYHLSFDGDLTKIGTPILCYENVMNDPFGINAVTTKIEYGGAGRYFCHQYTVWWCKYGFKLVHSFIKDPVVSVYLMASLFAMLVHVMFLGISYVYIRLIRPMNGLLALCCLCICTLFIQYGKYYHSIGIIDRSTSYIFFYAFPLLIFALYAFPFFRAYQTANYKLPSWIHLMLIPLTFIVSFSCALIQPIVFIIAILSFLFYMYLPKDSRWNQFLKSNHIRFHFFLLLAVSLYAFYVTQFNVEKTHINTLADRYFLLIKGIYYLFFYDTALIYMGIWIGINLFILNKMNDTSFKFYRNQLGLILLFSILYVGLLPFGGYRTYRPYIVRYDTFMPVTFALIYFIGITTIHILALNINKYSKVYIGILVLFIGIFTWVDRDLETNHNKDQKEVLYILHQSTDTLINMPRHCNVGTWSTTDYDD
;
A
#
# COMPACT_ATOMS: atom_id res chain seq x y z
N MET A 1 -5.91 9.44 -29.15
CA MET A 1 -5.27 8.53 -30.12
C MET A 1 -6.30 8.04 -31.11
N THR A 2 -6.25 8.52 -32.36
CA THR A 2 -7.02 7.97 -33.46
C THR A 2 -6.10 7.08 -34.29
N PHE A 3 -5.87 5.84 -33.78
CA PHE A 3 -5.29 4.80 -34.61
C PHE A 3 -6.32 4.39 -35.69
N SER A 4 -5.88 3.98 -36.86
CA SER A 4 -6.77 3.32 -37.81
C SER A 4 -7.44 2.13 -37.14
N LYS A 5 -8.70 1.84 -37.44
CA LYS A 5 -9.51 0.82 -36.76
C LYS A 5 -8.80 -0.54 -36.52
N PRO A 6 -8.00 -1.10 -37.48
CA PRO A 6 -7.31 -2.37 -37.24
C PRO A 6 -6.18 -2.27 -36.19
N TYR A 7 -5.38 -1.21 -36.21
CA TYR A 7 -4.29 -1.02 -35.23
C TYR A 7 -4.80 -0.79 -33.81
N SER A 8 -5.93 -0.11 -33.63
CA SER A 8 -6.53 0.08 -32.31
C SER A 8 -6.99 -1.23 -31.68
N ARG A 9 -7.52 -2.17 -32.47
CA ARG A 9 -7.92 -3.49 -31.98
C ARG A 9 -6.71 -4.33 -31.53
N LEU A 10 -5.64 -4.35 -32.33
CA LEU A 10 -4.41 -5.07 -31.97
C LEU A 10 -3.80 -4.54 -30.66
N ILE A 11 -3.72 -3.22 -30.50
CA ILE A 11 -3.20 -2.60 -29.27
C ILE A 11 -4.07 -2.99 -28.07
N ILE A 12 -5.39 -2.96 -28.19
CA ILE A 12 -6.30 -3.36 -27.12
C ILE A 12 -6.03 -4.82 -26.72
N ILE A 13 -5.91 -5.71 -27.69
CA ILE A 13 -5.62 -7.14 -27.43
C ILE A 13 -4.28 -7.29 -26.71
N LEU A 14 -3.22 -6.61 -27.18
CA LEU A 14 -1.91 -6.66 -26.53
C LEU A 14 -1.92 -6.14 -25.08
N LEU A 15 -2.64 -5.06 -24.81
CA LEU A 15 -2.79 -4.53 -23.44
C LEU A 15 -3.58 -5.49 -22.53
N ILE A 16 -4.64 -6.12 -23.05
CA ILE A 16 -5.40 -7.14 -22.31
C ILE A 16 -4.52 -8.35 -22.01
N LEU A 17 -3.77 -8.83 -23.00
CA LEU A 17 -2.85 -9.95 -22.82
C LEU A 17 -1.75 -9.61 -21.82
N PHE A 18 -1.18 -8.42 -21.88
CA PHE A 18 -0.19 -7.94 -20.92
C PHE A 18 -0.74 -7.91 -19.50
N LEU A 19 -1.89 -7.24 -19.29
CA LEU A 19 -2.53 -7.15 -17.98
C LEU A 19 -2.92 -8.53 -17.43
N GLY A 20 -3.45 -9.40 -18.30
CA GLY A 20 -3.79 -10.78 -17.92
C GLY A 20 -2.57 -11.59 -17.52
N PHE A 21 -1.49 -11.48 -18.30
CA PHE A 21 -0.21 -12.14 -17.98
C PHE A 21 0.35 -11.65 -16.64
N ASP A 22 0.36 -10.34 -16.42
CA ASP A 22 0.86 -9.74 -15.18
C ASP A 22 0.06 -10.21 -13.94
N LEU A 23 -1.28 -10.19 -14.03
CA LEU A 23 -2.14 -10.67 -12.93
C LEU A 23 -1.96 -12.17 -12.66
N ILE A 24 -1.82 -13.00 -13.71
CA ILE A 24 -1.58 -14.44 -13.55
C ILE A 24 -0.19 -14.68 -12.94
N SER A 25 0.83 -13.96 -13.41
CA SER A 25 2.19 -14.03 -12.86
C SER A 25 2.21 -13.61 -11.38
N SER A 26 1.51 -12.53 -11.03
CA SER A 26 1.35 -12.08 -9.64
C SER A 26 0.67 -13.12 -8.77
N ALA A 27 -0.43 -13.73 -9.25
CA ALA A 27 -1.13 -14.78 -8.52
C ALA A 27 -0.23 -16.02 -8.29
N TYR A 28 0.53 -16.41 -9.33
CA TYR A 28 1.50 -17.49 -9.24
C TYR A 28 2.58 -17.16 -8.21
N HIS A 29 3.14 -15.95 -8.24
CA HIS A 29 4.13 -15.48 -7.28
C HIS A 29 3.59 -15.51 -5.85
N TYR A 30 2.40 -14.96 -5.60
CA TYR A 30 1.79 -14.95 -4.26
C TYR A 30 1.51 -16.35 -3.71
N TYR A 31 1.17 -17.30 -4.58
CA TYR A 31 0.98 -18.71 -4.16
C TYR A 31 2.29 -19.38 -3.73
N HIS A 32 3.43 -18.92 -4.25
CA HIS A 32 4.73 -19.50 -3.99
C HIS A 32 5.53 -18.76 -2.90
N LEU A 33 4.96 -17.71 -2.28
CA LEU A 33 5.57 -17.09 -1.12
C LEU A 33 5.56 -18.02 0.10
N SER A 34 6.64 -18.00 0.85
CA SER A 34 6.67 -18.60 2.19
C SER A 34 5.93 -17.73 3.20
N PHE A 35 5.33 -18.37 4.20
CA PHE A 35 4.76 -17.64 5.32
C PHE A 35 5.87 -17.10 6.21
N ASP A 36 5.65 -15.87 6.68
CA ASP A 36 6.48 -15.28 7.71
C ASP A 36 6.04 -15.74 9.10
N GLY A 37 6.98 -15.69 10.06
CA GLY A 37 6.72 -16.13 11.43
C GLY A 37 5.63 -15.32 12.17
N ASP A 38 5.37 -14.09 11.73
CA ASP A 38 4.32 -13.25 12.32
C ASP A 38 2.91 -13.74 11.91
N LEU A 39 2.74 -14.29 10.70
CA LEU A 39 1.44 -14.76 10.24
C LEU A 39 0.88 -15.87 11.14
N THR A 40 1.71 -16.82 11.53
CA THR A 40 1.30 -17.93 12.42
C THR A 40 0.96 -17.45 13.82
N LYS A 41 1.74 -16.53 14.38
CA LYS A 41 1.53 -15.94 15.71
C LYS A 41 0.26 -15.08 15.80
N ILE A 42 -0.14 -14.47 14.67
CA ILE A 42 -1.30 -13.57 14.59
C ILE A 42 -2.52 -14.32 14.13
N GLY A 43 -2.40 -15.21 13.16
CA GLY A 43 -3.52 -15.99 12.59
C GLY A 43 -4.16 -16.94 13.60
N THR A 44 -3.35 -17.50 14.51
CA THR A 44 -3.73 -18.17 15.75
C THR A 44 -3.13 -17.36 16.89
N PRO A 45 -3.85 -16.36 17.45
CA PRO A 45 -3.27 -15.41 18.40
C PRO A 45 -2.60 -16.11 19.57
N ILE A 46 -1.30 -15.88 19.73
CA ILE A 46 -0.56 -16.29 20.93
C ILE A 46 -0.84 -15.31 22.07
N LEU A 47 -0.49 -15.68 23.28
CA LEU A 47 -0.82 -14.95 24.52
C LEU A 47 -0.56 -13.44 24.45
N CYS A 48 0.54 -13.01 23.80
CA CYS A 48 0.86 -11.57 23.66
C CYS A 48 -0.10 -10.81 22.74
N TYR A 49 -0.83 -11.49 21.84
CA TYR A 49 -1.81 -10.88 20.93
C TYR A 49 -3.27 -11.14 21.33
N GLU A 50 -3.54 -11.93 22.37
CA GLU A 50 -4.90 -12.12 22.86
C GLU A 50 -5.49 -10.81 23.42
N ASN A 51 -4.67 -10.00 24.08
CA ASN A 51 -5.11 -8.74 24.65
C ASN A 51 -5.60 -7.75 23.59
N VAL A 52 -4.93 -7.62 22.45
CA VAL A 52 -5.41 -6.74 21.38
C VAL A 52 -6.74 -7.21 20.81
N MET A 53 -7.00 -8.53 20.78
CA MET A 53 -8.28 -9.08 20.30
C MET A 53 -9.43 -8.79 21.28
N ASN A 54 -9.14 -8.67 22.58
CA ASN A 54 -10.11 -8.41 23.63
C ASN A 54 -10.28 -6.91 23.96
N ASP A 55 -9.39 -6.03 23.44
CA ASP A 55 -9.40 -4.58 23.65
C ASP A 55 -9.33 -3.80 22.34
N PRO A 56 -10.38 -3.81 21.49
CA PRO A 56 -10.36 -3.28 20.13
C PRO A 56 -9.93 -1.81 20.03
N PHE A 57 -10.26 -1.03 21.04
CA PHE A 57 -9.99 0.41 21.08
C PHE A 57 -8.97 0.82 22.13
N GLY A 58 -8.31 -0.14 22.76
CA GLY A 58 -7.28 0.13 23.78
C GLY A 58 -7.81 0.79 25.06
N ILE A 59 -9.12 0.64 25.35
CA ILE A 59 -9.72 1.24 26.55
C ILE A 59 -9.09 0.64 27.80
N ASN A 60 -8.93 -0.69 27.84
CA ASN A 60 -8.31 -1.37 28.95
C ASN A 60 -6.82 -0.96 29.09
N ALA A 61 -6.07 -0.90 27.98
CA ALA A 61 -4.68 -0.42 27.98
C ALA A 61 -4.56 0.97 28.62
N VAL A 62 -5.45 1.90 28.23
CA VAL A 62 -5.42 3.29 28.74
C VAL A 62 -5.81 3.38 30.22
N THR A 63 -6.85 2.65 30.65
CA THR A 63 -7.39 2.76 32.02
C THR A 63 -6.54 2.02 33.04
N THR A 64 -6.01 0.84 32.68
CA THR A 64 -5.22 -0.01 33.60
C THR A 64 -3.71 0.13 33.43
N LYS A 65 -3.25 0.87 32.37
CA LYS A 65 -1.84 1.03 32.00
C LYS A 65 -1.15 -0.28 31.64
N ILE A 66 -1.91 -1.30 31.23
CA ILE A 66 -1.37 -2.57 30.78
C ILE A 66 -0.82 -2.43 29.37
N GLU A 67 0.42 -2.86 29.16
CA GLU A 67 1.06 -2.93 27.85
C GLU A 67 0.90 -4.32 27.23
N TYR A 68 0.62 -4.40 25.91
CA TYR A 68 0.50 -5.65 25.18
C TYR A 68 0.87 -5.49 23.69
N GLY A 69 1.13 -6.62 23.03
CA GLY A 69 1.46 -6.63 21.59
C GLY A 69 0.30 -6.13 20.71
N GLY A 70 0.60 -5.26 19.77
CA GLY A 70 -0.39 -4.77 18.80
C GLY A 70 -1.36 -3.72 19.31
N ALA A 71 -1.17 -3.12 20.49
CA ALA A 71 -2.02 -2.04 20.99
C ALA A 71 -2.21 -0.94 19.95
N GLY A 72 -3.48 -0.53 19.70
CA GLY A 72 -3.85 0.43 18.68
C GLY A 72 -3.91 -0.11 17.24
N ARG A 73 -3.83 -1.45 17.03
CA ARG A 73 -3.84 -2.11 15.72
C ARG A 73 -4.87 -3.23 15.60
N TYR A 74 -5.95 -3.16 16.34
CA TYR A 74 -6.95 -4.22 16.40
C TYR A 74 -7.40 -4.75 15.05
N PHE A 75 -7.76 -3.86 14.12
CA PHE A 75 -8.35 -4.30 12.86
C PHE A 75 -7.39 -5.08 11.97
N CYS A 76 -6.07 -4.77 11.98
CA CYS A 76 -5.10 -5.62 11.26
C CYS A 76 -5.10 -7.05 11.81
N HIS A 77 -5.05 -7.20 13.15
CA HIS A 77 -5.09 -8.51 13.80
C HIS A 77 -6.41 -9.22 13.49
N GLN A 78 -7.54 -8.51 13.62
CA GLN A 78 -8.88 -9.06 13.37
C GLN A 78 -9.03 -9.55 11.92
N TYR A 79 -8.56 -8.78 10.94
CA TYR A 79 -8.62 -9.21 9.53
C TYR A 79 -7.77 -10.44 9.28
N THR A 80 -6.58 -10.50 9.85
CA THR A 80 -5.68 -11.66 9.73
C THR A 80 -6.34 -12.89 10.31
N VAL A 81 -6.79 -12.83 11.57
CA VAL A 81 -7.49 -13.96 12.24
C VAL A 81 -8.73 -14.40 11.46
N TRP A 82 -9.56 -13.41 11.07
CA TRP A 82 -10.79 -13.71 10.36
C TRP A 82 -10.52 -14.38 9.01
N TRP A 83 -9.56 -13.87 8.25
CA TRP A 83 -9.22 -14.44 6.94
C TRP A 83 -8.53 -15.79 7.07
N CYS A 84 -7.60 -15.97 8.00
CA CYS A 84 -6.99 -17.27 8.25
C CYS A 84 -8.04 -18.32 8.64
N LYS A 85 -9.05 -17.94 9.41
CA LYS A 85 -10.11 -18.85 9.84
C LYS A 85 -11.15 -19.13 8.73
N TYR A 86 -11.74 -18.09 8.17
CA TYR A 86 -12.88 -18.23 7.25
C TYR A 86 -12.44 -18.35 5.81
N GLY A 87 -11.39 -17.64 5.39
CA GLY A 87 -10.78 -17.80 4.08
C GLY A 87 -10.22 -19.20 3.88
N PHE A 88 -9.55 -19.75 4.90
CA PHE A 88 -9.11 -21.13 4.88
C PHE A 88 -10.28 -22.11 4.74
N LYS A 89 -11.32 -21.99 5.57
CA LYS A 89 -12.51 -22.85 5.47
C LYS A 89 -13.17 -22.81 4.09
N LEU A 90 -13.27 -21.61 3.51
CA LEU A 90 -13.82 -21.41 2.18
C LEU A 90 -12.98 -22.16 1.14
N VAL A 91 -11.67 -21.95 1.10
CA VAL A 91 -10.78 -22.60 0.13
C VAL A 91 -10.77 -24.13 0.33
N HIS A 92 -10.67 -24.58 1.59
CA HIS A 92 -10.63 -26.00 1.94
C HIS A 92 -11.94 -26.74 1.61
N SER A 93 -13.06 -26.03 1.49
CA SER A 93 -14.31 -26.65 1.03
C SER A 93 -14.24 -27.16 -0.41
N PHE A 94 -13.43 -26.50 -1.24
CA PHE A 94 -13.20 -26.87 -2.64
C PHE A 94 -11.94 -27.74 -2.83
N ILE A 95 -10.86 -27.36 -2.13
CA ILE A 95 -9.56 -28.04 -2.21
C ILE A 95 -9.33 -28.78 -0.89
N LYS A 96 -9.37 -30.13 -0.95
CA LYS A 96 -9.31 -30.96 0.27
C LYS A 96 -7.91 -31.10 0.87
N ASP A 97 -6.86 -30.68 0.14
CA ASP A 97 -5.50 -30.63 0.66
C ASP A 97 -5.33 -29.40 1.57
N PRO A 98 -5.03 -29.57 2.86
CA PRO A 98 -4.93 -28.46 3.80
C PRO A 98 -3.71 -27.56 3.52
N VAL A 99 -2.58 -28.13 3.07
CA VAL A 99 -1.36 -27.37 2.77
C VAL A 99 -1.60 -26.46 1.55
N VAL A 100 -2.15 -27.02 0.47
CA VAL A 100 -2.54 -26.25 -0.72
C VAL A 100 -3.57 -25.17 -0.36
N SER A 101 -4.55 -25.51 0.49
CA SER A 101 -5.60 -24.57 0.91
C SER A 101 -5.06 -23.34 1.65
N VAL A 102 -4.06 -23.52 2.51
CA VAL A 102 -3.46 -22.42 3.26
C VAL A 102 -2.73 -21.44 2.33
N TYR A 103 -1.91 -21.94 1.41
CA TYR A 103 -1.20 -21.07 0.45
C TYR A 103 -2.14 -20.40 -0.54
N LEU A 104 -3.16 -21.11 -1.01
CA LEU A 104 -4.16 -20.54 -1.92
C LEU A 104 -5.00 -19.46 -1.22
N MET A 105 -5.36 -19.67 0.05
CA MET A 105 -6.04 -18.66 0.86
C MET A 105 -5.23 -17.37 0.97
N ALA A 106 -3.93 -17.47 1.24
CA ALA A 106 -3.04 -16.32 1.34
C ALA A 106 -2.89 -15.60 -0.02
N SER A 107 -2.68 -16.37 -1.09
CA SER A 107 -2.60 -15.85 -2.46
C SER A 107 -3.88 -15.13 -2.90
N LEU A 108 -5.05 -15.68 -2.58
CA LEU A 108 -6.34 -15.06 -2.90
C LEU A 108 -6.52 -13.71 -2.18
N PHE A 109 -6.06 -13.58 -0.92
CA PHE A 109 -6.10 -12.30 -0.23
C PHE A 109 -5.17 -11.28 -0.89
N ALA A 110 -3.93 -11.67 -1.19
CA ALA A 110 -2.98 -10.82 -1.89
C ALA A 110 -3.54 -10.34 -3.23
N MET A 111 -4.12 -11.25 -4.03
CA MET A 111 -4.75 -10.92 -5.31
C MET A 111 -5.97 -10.00 -5.15
N LEU A 112 -6.80 -10.21 -4.14
CA LEU A 112 -7.92 -9.32 -3.84
C LEU A 112 -7.42 -7.89 -3.59
N VAL A 113 -6.42 -7.74 -2.72
CA VAL A 113 -5.83 -6.43 -2.40
C VAL A 113 -5.17 -5.82 -3.64
N HIS A 114 -4.47 -6.61 -4.45
CA HIS A 114 -3.86 -6.18 -5.72
C HIS A 114 -4.90 -5.58 -6.68
N VAL A 115 -5.94 -6.36 -7.00
CA VAL A 115 -7.00 -5.93 -7.93
C VAL A 115 -7.74 -4.69 -7.39
N MET A 116 -7.97 -4.61 -6.08
CA MET A 116 -8.58 -3.44 -5.46
C MET A 116 -7.67 -2.20 -5.55
N PHE A 117 -6.34 -2.35 -5.40
CA PHE A 117 -5.40 -1.23 -5.61
C PHE A 117 -5.38 -0.76 -7.06
N LEU A 118 -5.43 -1.67 -8.03
CA LEU A 118 -5.60 -1.30 -9.45
C LEU A 118 -6.89 -0.52 -9.67
N GLY A 119 -7.99 -1.02 -9.13
CA GLY A 119 -9.30 -0.37 -9.24
C GLY A 119 -9.32 1.01 -8.63
N ILE A 120 -8.80 1.18 -7.41
CA ILE A 120 -8.80 2.47 -6.72
C ILE A 120 -7.85 3.46 -7.42
N SER A 121 -6.66 3.03 -7.86
CA SER A 121 -5.74 3.86 -8.65
C SER A 121 -6.40 4.37 -9.93
N TYR A 122 -7.04 3.47 -10.67
CA TYR A 122 -7.79 3.83 -11.88
C TYR A 122 -8.88 4.87 -11.60
N VAL A 123 -9.66 4.70 -10.54
CA VAL A 123 -10.78 5.61 -10.21
C VAL A 123 -10.25 6.99 -9.80
N TYR A 124 -9.17 7.08 -9.02
CA TYR A 124 -8.52 8.36 -8.69
C TYR A 124 -8.00 9.09 -9.93
N ILE A 125 -7.31 8.36 -10.83
CA ILE A 125 -6.78 8.93 -12.06
C ILE A 125 -7.90 9.39 -12.99
N ARG A 126 -8.97 8.59 -13.14
CA ARG A 126 -10.13 8.89 -13.99
C ARG A 126 -10.86 10.15 -13.56
N LEU A 127 -10.90 10.46 -12.26
CA LEU A 127 -11.51 11.70 -11.75
C LEU A 127 -10.79 12.96 -12.23
N ILE A 128 -9.48 12.87 -12.46
CA ILE A 128 -8.67 13.99 -12.98
C ILE A 128 -8.70 14.01 -14.52
N ARG A 129 -8.67 12.82 -15.12
CA ARG A 129 -8.61 12.66 -16.58
C ARG A 129 -9.65 11.64 -17.04
N PRO A 130 -10.78 12.10 -17.60
CA PRO A 130 -11.72 11.22 -18.28
C PRO A 130 -11.03 10.39 -19.35
N MET A 131 -11.32 9.10 -19.40
CA MET A 131 -10.63 8.13 -20.24
C MET A 131 -11.64 7.35 -21.10
N ASN A 132 -11.28 7.07 -22.35
CA ASN A 132 -11.93 6.04 -23.15
C ASN A 132 -11.38 4.65 -22.79
N GLY A 133 -11.95 3.58 -23.34
CA GLY A 133 -11.55 2.21 -23.03
C GLY A 133 -10.07 1.89 -23.25
N LEU A 134 -9.46 2.44 -24.33
CA LEU A 134 -8.04 2.25 -24.60
C LEU A 134 -7.15 2.92 -23.55
N LEU A 135 -7.44 4.19 -23.20
CA LEU A 135 -6.70 4.89 -22.16
C LEU A 135 -6.91 4.26 -20.78
N ALA A 136 -8.09 3.69 -20.50
CA ALA A 136 -8.35 2.95 -19.29
C ALA A 136 -7.45 1.72 -19.19
N LEU A 137 -7.32 0.93 -20.25
CA LEU A 137 -6.39 -0.21 -20.30
C LEU A 137 -4.93 0.23 -20.15
N CYS A 138 -4.51 1.31 -20.82
CA CYS A 138 -3.17 1.87 -20.63
C CYS A 138 -2.93 2.26 -19.15
N CYS A 139 -3.91 2.89 -18.50
CA CYS A 139 -3.84 3.27 -17.10
C CYS A 139 -3.65 2.04 -16.19
N LEU A 140 -4.43 0.98 -16.38
CA LEU A 140 -4.30 -0.25 -15.62
C LEU A 140 -2.94 -0.91 -15.85
N CYS A 141 -2.47 -1.00 -17.10
CA CYS A 141 -1.16 -1.55 -17.43
C CYS A 141 0.02 -0.75 -16.84
N ILE A 142 -0.15 0.57 -16.66
CA ILE A 142 0.88 1.40 -16.00
C ILE A 142 0.83 1.20 -14.49
N CYS A 143 -0.35 1.18 -13.89
CA CYS A 143 -0.49 1.05 -12.44
C CYS A 143 -0.04 -0.33 -11.94
N THR A 144 -0.31 -1.41 -12.69
CA THR A 144 0.02 -2.77 -12.26
C THR A 144 1.51 -2.98 -12.04
N LEU A 145 2.38 -2.25 -12.78
CA LEU A 145 3.83 -2.31 -12.66
C LEU A 145 4.37 -2.03 -11.24
N PHE A 146 3.58 -1.36 -10.41
CA PHE A 146 4.02 -0.86 -9.10
C PHE A 146 3.28 -1.51 -7.93
N ILE A 147 2.39 -2.46 -8.19
CA ILE A 147 1.59 -3.05 -7.11
C ILE A 147 2.27 -4.26 -6.52
N GLN A 148 2.80 -5.16 -7.34
CA GLN A 148 3.55 -6.30 -6.87
C GLN A 148 4.93 -5.86 -6.39
N TYR A 149 5.40 -6.46 -5.30
CA TYR A 149 6.78 -6.35 -4.84
C TYR A 149 7.70 -7.24 -5.69
N GLY A 150 8.63 -6.63 -6.39
CA GLY A 150 9.65 -7.32 -7.19
C GLY A 150 11.05 -7.19 -6.59
N LYS A 151 12.02 -7.92 -7.14
CA LYS A 151 13.40 -7.97 -6.62
C LYS A 151 14.09 -6.60 -6.57
N TYR A 152 13.77 -5.71 -7.51
CA TYR A 152 14.30 -4.34 -7.60
C TYR A 152 13.35 -3.28 -7.05
N TYR A 153 12.20 -3.68 -6.56
CA TYR A 153 11.15 -2.81 -6.05
C TYR A 153 11.07 -2.81 -4.53
N HIS A 154 12.16 -3.11 -3.83
CA HIS A 154 12.17 -3.12 -2.37
C HIS A 154 11.50 -1.90 -1.74
N SER A 155 11.47 -0.79 -2.47
CA SER A 155 10.89 0.47 -2.03
C SER A 155 9.59 0.86 -2.69
N ILE A 156 9.12 0.15 -3.75
CA ILE A 156 7.99 0.63 -4.56
C ILE A 156 6.80 -0.32 -4.60
N GLY A 157 6.99 -1.61 -4.42
CA GLY A 157 5.87 -2.56 -4.39
C GLY A 157 4.93 -2.29 -3.23
N ILE A 158 3.62 -2.40 -3.48
CA ILE A 158 2.59 -2.27 -2.44
C ILE A 158 2.30 -3.61 -1.80
N ILE A 159 2.24 -4.68 -2.59
CA ILE A 159 2.04 -6.05 -2.09
C ILE A 159 3.40 -6.65 -1.78
N ASP A 160 3.63 -6.90 -0.51
CA ASP A 160 4.88 -7.41 0.06
C ASP A 160 5.06 -8.92 -0.13
N ARG A 161 6.31 -9.39 -0.05
CA ARG A 161 6.65 -10.81 0.09
C ARG A 161 6.16 -11.41 1.40
N SER A 162 6.10 -10.62 2.46
CA SER A 162 5.56 -11.03 3.74
C SER A 162 4.03 -11.00 3.70
N THR A 163 3.40 -12.14 3.87
CA THR A 163 1.94 -12.26 3.87
C THR A 163 1.32 -11.45 5.01
N SER A 164 1.94 -11.42 6.19
CA SER A 164 1.45 -10.61 7.32
C SER A 164 1.47 -9.11 6.98
N TYR A 165 2.45 -8.64 6.22
CA TYR A 165 2.55 -7.22 5.85
C TYR A 165 1.47 -6.77 4.89
N ILE A 166 0.89 -7.69 4.10
CA ILE A 166 -0.29 -7.37 3.28
C ILE A 166 -1.45 -6.97 4.19
N PHE A 167 -1.67 -7.70 5.29
CA PHE A 167 -2.73 -7.38 6.26
C PHE A 167 -2.41 -6.13 7.09
N PHE A 168 -1.13 -5.89 7.42
CA PHE A 168 -0.73 -4.84 8.35
C PHE A 168 -0.41 -3.50 7.70
N TYR A 169 -0.13 -3.47 6.38
CA TYR A 169 0.27 -2.24 5.69
C TYR A 169 -0.53 -2.02 4.41
N ALA A 170 -0.51 -2.96 3.46
CA ALA A 170 -1.16 -2.78 2.17
C ALA A 170 -2.68 -2.66 2.31
N PHE A 171 -3.33 -3.60 2.97
CA PHE A 171 -4.78 -3.58 3.15
C PHE A 171 -5.30 -2.37 3.94
N PRO A 172 -4.69 -1.96 5.07
CA PRO A 172 -5.03 -0.69 5.73
C PRO A 172 -4.88 0.54 4.85
N LEU A 173 -3.81 0.63 4.04
CA LEU A 173 -3.64 1.73 3.09
C LEU A 173 -4.75 1.75 2.03
N LEU A 174 -5.16 0.57 1.54
CA LEU A 174 -6.30 0.44 0.64
C LEU A 174 -7.59 0.93 1.28
N ILE A 175 -7.88 0.52 2.53
CA ILE A 175 -9.07 0.97 3.27
C ILE A 175 -9.02 2.50 3.46
N PHE A 176 -7.85 3.05 3.77
CA PHE A 176 -7.68 4.50 3.86
C PHE A 176 -7.92 5.19 2.50
N ALA A 177 -7.42 4.64 1.41
CA ALA A 177 -7.67 5.17 0.08
C ALA A 177 -9.17 5.14 -0.27
N LEU A 178 -9.88 4.07 0.09
CA LEU A 178 -11.34 3.98 -0.07
C LEU A 178 -12.06 5.01 0.80
N TYR A 179 -11.63 5.20 2.06
CA TYR A 179 -12.15 6.23 2.96
C TYR A 179 -11.95 7.64 2.39
N ALA A 180 -10.78 7.94 1.85
CA ALA A 180 -10.44 9.25 1.32
C ALA A 180 -11.12 9.57 -0.03
N PHE A 181 -11.57 8.54 -0.77
CA PHE A 181 -12.14 8.69 -2.11
C PHE A 181 -13.37 9.62 -2.20
N PRO A 182 -14.39 9.53 -1.33
CA PRO A 182 -15.53 10.45 -1.37
C PRO A 182 -15.12 11.93 -1.20
N PHE A 183 -14.14 12.21 -0.36
CA PHE A 183 -13.61 13.57 -0.14
C PHE A 183 -12.82 14.05 -1.36
N PHE A 184 -11.98 13.20 -1.92
CA PHE A 184 -11.25 13.51 -3.14
C PHE A 184 -12.21 13.81 -4.29
N ARG A 185 -13.25 12.99 -4.47
CA ARG A 185 -14.29 13.20 -5.47
C ARG A 185 -15.02 14.53 -5.23
N ALA A 186 -15.45 14.80 -3.99
CA ALA A 186 -16.14 16.04 -3.63
C ALA A 186 -15.28 17.27 -3.95
N TYR A 187 -13.98 17.20 -3.66
CA TYR A 187 -13.03 18.25 -4.00
C TYR A 187 -12.89 18.42 -5.52
N GLN A 188 -12.74 17.34 -6.28
CA GLN A 188 -12.53 17.40 -7.74
C GLN A 188 -13.76 17.84 -8.51
N THR A 189 -14.96 17.52 -8.04
CA THR A 189 -16.22 17.91 -8.69
C THR A 189 -16.78 19.23 -8.18
N ALA A 190 -16.17 19.86 -7.16
CA ALA A 190 -16.71 21.01 -6.43
C ALA A 190 -18.12 20.76 -5.88
N ASN A 191 -18.49 19.50 -5.66
CA ASN A 191 -19.74 19.11 -5.01
C ASN A 191 -19.42 18.61 -3.60
N TYR A 192 -19.54 19.51 -2.62
CA TYR A 192 -19.12 19.26 -1.24
C TYR A 192 -20.21 18.60 -0.38
N LYS A 193 -21.33 18.19 -0.96
CA LYS A 193 -22.38 17.45 -0.27
C LYS A 193 -22.14 15.95 -0.42
N LEU A 194 -21.95 15.27 0.70
CA LEU A 194 -21.87 13.81 0.73
C LEU A 194 -23.29 13.24 0.84
N PRO A 195 -23.65 12.20 0.06
CA PRO A 195 -24.88 11.45 0.25
C PRO A 195 -25.00 10.90 1.67
N SER A 196 -26.20 10.87 2.23
CA SER A 196 -26.42 10.45 3.63
C SER A 196 -25.88 9.03 3.92
N TRP A 197 -26.03 8.09 3.00
CA TRP A 197 -25.53 6.74 3.18
C TRP A 197 -23.98 6.68 3.22
N ILE A 198 -23.28 7.51 2.42
CA ILE A 198 -21.81 7.64 2.50
C ILE A 198 -21.41 8.22 3.85
N HIS A 199 -22.12 9.27 4.29
CA HIS A 199 -21.87 9.89 5.60
C HIS A 199 -21.97 8.85 6.73
N LEU A 200 -23.02 8.02 6.73
CA LEU A 200 -23.20 6.96 7.73
C LEU A 200 -22.09 5.89 7.65
N MET A 201 -21.68 5.48 6.46
CA MET A 201 -20.61 4.49 6.28
C MET A 201 -19.24 5.00 6.69
N LEU A 202 -18.97 6.30 6.53
CA LEU A 202 -17.66 6.87 6.89
C LEU A 202 -17.42 6.90 8.41
N ILE A 203 -18.49 6.92 9.24
CA ILE A 203 -18.34 6.93 10.70
C ILE A 203 -17.63 5.65 11.21
N PRO A 204 -18.17 4.44 11.02
CA PRO A 204 -17.48 3.22 11.45
C PRO A 204 -16.14 3.04 10.72
N LEU A 205 -16.05 3.44 9.45
CA LEU A 205 -14.83 3.35 8.68
C LEU A 205 -13.72 4.23 9.26
N THR A 206 -14.04 5.35 9.92
CA THR A 206 -13.06 6.18 10.64
C THR A 206 -12.35 5.39 11.75
N PHE A 207 -13.10 4.61 12.55
CA PHE A 207 -12.51 3.76 13.61
C PHE A 207 -11.67 2.65 13.00
N ILE A 208 -12.18 2.00 11.96
CA ILE A 208 -11.45 0.93 11.24
C ILE A 208 -10.12 1.47 10.73
N VAL A 209 -10.11 2.60 10.02
CA VAL A 209 -8.91 3.23 9.47
C VAL A 209 -7.91 3.59 10.57
N SER A 210 -8.38 4.23 11.64
CA SER A 210 -7.50 4.73 12.71
C SER A 210 -6.86 3.62 13.55
N PHE A 211 -7.55 2.48 13.73
CA PHE A 211 -7.05 1.33 14.52
C PHE A 211 -6.56 0.16 13.67
N SER A 212 -6.27 0.40 12.37
CA SER A 212 -5.71 -0.64 11.49
C SER A 212 -4.19 -0.60 11.42
N CYS A 213 -3.57 0.57 11.24
CA CYS A 213 -2.14 0.64 10.94
C CYS A 213 -1.50 1.93 11.45
N ALA A 214 -0.30 1.81 12.00
CA ALA A 214 0.49 2.95 12.47
C ALA A 214 0.92 3.93 11.34
N LEU A 215 0.83 3.53 10.07
CA LEU A 215 1.14 4.40 8.94
C LEU A 215 0.05 5.44 8.66
N ILE A 216 -1.17 5.20 9.12
CA ILE A 216 -2.32 6.06 8.84
C ILE A 216 -2.27 7.34 9.68
N GLN A 217 -1.87 7.25 10.95
CA GLN A 217 -1.84 8.41 11.83
C GLN A 217 -0.95 9.57 11.30
N PRO A 218 0.31 9.35 10.86
CA PRO A 218 1.11 10.43 10.26
C PRO A 218 0.48 11.01 9.00
N ILE A 219 -0.19 10.21 8.16
CA ILE A 219 -0.92 10.72 7.00
C ILE A 219 -2.04 11.69 7.44
N VAL A 220 -2.84 11.29 8.43
CA VAL A 220 -3.93 12.13 8.96
C VAL A 220 -3.39 13.41 9.57
N PHE A 221 -2.29 13.34 10.33
CA PHE A 221 -1.68 14.53 10.96
C PHE A 221 -1.15 15.52 9.91
N ILE A 222 -0.50 15.02 8.84
CA ILE A 222 -0.03 15.87 7.75
C ILE A 222 -1.21 16.52 7.02
N ILE A 223 -2.25 15.75 6.71
CA ILE A 223 -3.46 16.30 6.09
C ILE A 223 -4.06 17.38 6.99
N ALA A 224 -4.10 17.18 8.30
CA ALA A 224 -4.62 18.16 9.25
C ALA A 224 -3.77 19.45 9.27
N ILE A 225 -2.46 19.33 9.36
CA ILE A 225 -1.53 20.47 9.36
C ILE A 225 -1.62 21.23 8.04
N LEU A 226 -1.54 20.55 6.91
CA LEU A 226 -1.63 21.19 5.59
C LEU A 226 -2.99 21.82 5.36
N SER A 227 -4.07 21.17 5.82
CA SER A 227 -5.42 21.74 5.73
C SER A 227 -5.56 23.03 6.54
N PHE A 228 -5.02 23.05 7.75
CA PHE A 228 -4.99 24.25 8.59
C PHE A 228 -4.17 25.38 7.93
N LEU A 229 -2.95 25.08 7.46
CA LEU A 229 -2.12 26.06 6.78
C LEU A 229 -2.80 26.62 5.52
N PHE A 230 -3.38 25.75 4.69
CA PHE A 230 -4.10 26.20 3.50
C PHE A 230 -5.33 27.02 3.84
N TYR A 231 -6.04 26.70 4.91
CA TYR A 231 -7.18 27.48 5.39
C TYR A 231 -6.77 28.90 5.80
N MET A 232 -5.58 29.03 6.44
CA MET A 232 -5.08 30.32 6.89
C MET A 232 -4.49 31.18 5.76
N TYR A 233 -3.77 30.56 4.81
CA TYR A 233 -3.00 31.32 3.82
C TYR A 233 -3.66 31.45 2.46
N LEU A 234 -4.61 30.56 2.10
CA LEU A 234 -5.31 30.67 0.82
C LEU A 234 -6.47 31.68 0.90
N PRO A 235 -6.83 32.34 -0.22
CA PRO A 235 -7.98 33.22 -0.28
C PRO A 235 -9.27 32.52 0.21
N LYS A 236 -10.17 33.25 0.86
CA LYS A 236 -11.42 32.72 1.45
C LYS A 236 -12.34 32.07 0.41
N ASP A 237 -12.28 32.51 -0.83
CA ASP A 237 -13.00 31.99 -2.00
C ASP A 237 -12.28 30.83 -2.70
N SER A 238 -11.08 30.48 -2.23
CA SER A 238 -10.35 29.33 -2.77
C SER A 238 -11.18 28.04 -2.68
N ARG A 239 -11.01 27.16 -3.65
CA ARG A 239 -11.67 25.86 -3.69
C ARG A 239 -11.45 25.04 -2.41
N TRP A 240 -10.25 25.14 -1.82
CA TRP A 240 -9.93 24.47 -0.57
C TRP A 240 -10.76 25.01 0.61
N ASN A 241 -10.86 26.34 0.74
CA ASN A 241 -11.63 26.96 1.81
C ASN A 241 -13.14 26.68 1.66
N GLN A 242 -13.65 26.65 0.43
CA GLN A 242 -15.04 26.24 0.17
C GLN A 242 -15.28 24.77 0.53
N PHE A 243 -14.34 23.87 0.21
CA PHE A 243 -14.40 22.48 0.60
C PHE A 243 -14.47 22.31 2.12
N LEU A 244 -13.59 22.98 2.86
CA LEU A 244 -13.58 22.94 4.34
C LEU A 244 -14.76 23.66 5.00
N LYS A 245 -15.51 24.51 4.30
CA LYS A 245 -16.75 25.12 4.83
C LYS A 245 -17.91 24.13 4.92
N SER A 246 -17.87 23.00 4.20
CA SER A 246 -18.92 21.98 4.27
C SER A 246 -18.96 21.33 5.66
N ASN A 247 -20.13 21.36 6.33
CA ASN A 247 -20.30 20.77 7.66
C ASN A 247 -20.03 19.28 7.68
N HIS A 248 -20.44 18.54 6.63
CA HIS A 248 -20.19 17.10 6.52
C HIS A 248 -18.68 16.80 6.44
N ILE A 249 -17.95 17.55 5.62
CA ILE A 249 -16.51 17.36 5.44
C ILE A 249 -15.77 17.71 6.72
N ARG A 250 -16.12 18.84 7.36
CA ARG A 250 -15.52 19.22 8.65
C ARG A 250 -15.76 18.19 9.74
N PHE A 251 -17.00 17.67 9.83
CA PHE A 251 -17.32 16.63 10.81
C PHE A 251 -16.42 15.41 10.67
N HIS A 252 -16.32 14.84 9.45
CA HIS A 252 -15.46 13.67 9.22
C HIS A 252 -13.97 13.97 9.40
N PHE A 253 -13.55 15.16 9.02
CA PHE A 253 -12.17 15.60 9.21
C PHE A 253 -11.80 15.65 10.71
N PHE A 254 -12.63 16.29 11.53
CA PHE A 254 -12.38 16.35 12.97
C PHE A 254 -12.57 15.00 13.64
N LEU A 255 -13.54 14.20 13.23
CA LEU A 255 -13.73 12.84 13.74
C LEU A 255 -12.49 11.97 13.45
N LEU A 256 -12.02 11.99 12.19
CA LEU A 256 -10.82 11.23 11.81
C LEU A 256 -9.59 11.69 12.60
N LEU A 257 -9.40 13.00 12.75
CA LEU A 257 -8.27 13.54 13.51
C LEU A 257 -8.34 13.13 14.99
N ALA A 258 -9.50 13.29 15.63
CA ALA A 258 -9.69 12.94 17.05
C ALA A 258 -9.47 11.44 17.30
N VAL A 259 -10.07 10.58 16.46
CA VAL A 259 -9.93 9.12 16.61
C VAL A 259 -8.48 8.69 16.29
N SER A 260 -7.82 9.30 15.31
CA SER A 260 -6.41 9.00 14.99
C SER A 260 -5.44 9.46 16.10
N LEU A 261 -5.70 10.61 16.75
CA LEU A 261 -4.92 11.05 17.92
C LEU A 261 -5.09 10.08 19.08
N TYR A 262 -6.30 9.63 19.34
CA TYR A 262 -6.56 8.63 20.35
C TYR A 262 -5.91 7.28 20.01
N ALA A 263 -6.06 6.80 18.80
CA ALA A 263 -5.39 5.57 18.36
C ALA A 263 -3.85 5.67 18.48
N PHE A 264 -3.28 6.83 18.12
CA PHE A 264 -1.84 7.10 18.31
C PHE A 264 -1.45 7.04 19.79
N TYR A 265 -2.26 7.61 20.69
CA TYR A 265 -2.03 7.51 22.13
C TYR A 265 -2.08 6.05 22.60
N VAL A 266 -3.06 5.26 22.16
CA VAL A 266 -3.15 3.82 22.48
C VAL A 266 -1.89 3.06 22.04
N THR A 267 -1.28 3.44 20.90
CA THR A 267 -0.04 2.77 20.45
C THR A 267 1.14 2.97 21.42
N GLN A 268 1.07 3.87 22.39
CA GLN A 268 2.13 3.99 23.42
C GLN A 268 2.18 2.79 24.36
N PHE A 269 1.07 2.05 24.48
CA PHE A 269 0.96 0.82 25.29
C PHE A 269 1.36 -0.45 24.51
N ASN A 270 2.01 -0.31 23.34
CA ASN A 270 2.46 -1.45 22.56
C ASN A 270 3.87 -1.86 22.98
N VAL A 271 4.01 -3.05 23.61
CA VAL A 271 5.30 -3.62 24.06
C VAL A 271 6.32 -3.85 22.95
N GLU A 272 5.87 -3.93 21.69
CA GLU A 272 6.78 -4.10 20.55
C GLU A 272 7.64 -2.85 20.27
N LYS A 273 7.34 -1.72 20.91
CA LYS A 273 8.14 -0.50 20.80
C LYS A 273 9.36 -0.61 21.70
N THR A 274 10.54 -0.56 21.10
CA THR A 274 11.78 -0.44 21.85
C THR A 274 12.14 1.04 22.00
N HIS A 275 12.35 1.48 23.23
CA HIS A 275 12.74 2.86 23.57
C HIS A 275 14.26 3.05 23.66
N ILE A 276 15.06 2.07 23.20
CA ILE A 276 16.51 2.01 23.40
C ILE A 276 17.23 3.15 22.65
N ASN A 277 16.69 3.59 21.52
CA ASN A 277 17.34 4.62 20.70
C ASN A 277 16.75 6.01 20.95
N THR A 278 17.63 7.01 21.11
CA THR A 278 17.21 8.40 21.17
C THR A 278 16.52 8.85 19.88
N LEU A 279 15.78 9.94 19.92
CA LEU A 279 15.17 10.52 18.70
C LEU A 279 16.24 10.90 17.67
N ALA A 280 17.40 11.38 18.11
CA ALA A 280 18.54 11.70 17.25
C ALA A 280 19.07 10.46 16.50
N ASP A 281 19.23 9.34 17.22
CA ASP A 281 19.64 8.07 16.60
C ASP A 281 18.65 7.62 15.55
N ARG A 282 17.35 7.77 15.81
CA ARG A 282 16.29 7.43 14.84
C ARG A 282 16.37 8.30 13.59
N TYR A 283 16.63 9.59 13.71
CA TYR A 283 16.85 10.45 12.54
C TYR A 283 18.10 10.08 11.77
N PHE A 284 19.17 9.66 12.44
CA PHE A 284 20.35 9.15 11.78
C PHE A 284 20.07 7.87 10.98
N LEU A 285 19.29 6.93 11.55
CA LEU A 285 18.83 5.72 10.87
C LEU A 285 17.84 6.04 9.73
N LEU A 286 17.06 7.11 9.85
CA LEU A 286 16.21 7.62 8.77
C LEU A 286 17.07 8.05 7.57
N ILE A 287 18.09 8.88 7.80
CA ILE A 287 18.99 9.35 6.75
C ILE A 287 19.71 8.18 6.06
N LYS A 288 20.21 7.21 6.85
CA LYS A 288 20.79 5.99 6.29
C LYS A 288 19.81 5.21 5.43
N GLY A 289 18.55 5.09 5.88
CA GLY A 289 17.49 4.41 5.12
C GLY A 289 17.16 5.14 3.81
N ILE A 290 17.08 6.46 3.81
CA ILE A 290 16.90 7.28 2.61
C ILE A 290 18.06 7.07 1.63
N TYR A 291 19.31 7.12 2.14
CA TYR A 291 20.49 6.85 1.31
C TYR A 291 20.43 5.48 0.66
N TYR A 292 20.08 4.43 1.43
CA TYR A 292 19.93 3.07 0.93
C TYR A 292 18.86 2.98 -0.17
N LEU A 293 17.68 3.58 0.05
CA LEU A 293 16.57 3.67 -0.89
C LEU A 293 16.96 4.27 -2.26
N PHE A 294 17.81 5.28 -2.26
CA PHE A 294 18.21 5.95 -3.51
C PHE A 294 19.39 5.28 -4.22
N PHE A 295 20.34 4.71 -3.47
CA PHE A 295 21.58 4.22 -4.06
C PHE A 295 21.65 2.71 -4.25
N TYR A 296 20.86 1.96 -3.51
CA TYR A 296 20.80 0.49 -3.62
C TYR A 296 19.50 0.01 -4.25
N ASP A 297 18.39 0.71 -4.03
CA ASP A 297 17.09 0.40 -4.62
C ASP A 297 16.80 1.41 -5.75
N THR A 298 17.19 1.08 -6.96
CA THR A 298 17.16 2.00 -8.11
C THR A 298 15.76 2.36 -8.62
N ALA A 299 14.75 1.70 -8.14
CA ALA A 299 13.39 1.83 -8.65
C ALA A 299 12.79 3.24 -8.47
N LEU A 300 13.07 3.93 -7.35
CA LEU A 300 12.67 5.34 -7.16
C LEU A 300 13.33 6.28 -8.16
N ILE A 301 14.57 5.99 -8.55
CA ILE A 301 15.27 6.75 -9.59
C ILE A 301 14.53 6.61 -10.93
N TYR A 302 14.15 5.39 -11.31
CA TYR A 302 13.41 5.16 -12.56
C TYR A 302 12.03 5.83 -12.54
N MET A 303 11.31 5.81 -11.41
CA MET A 303 10.07 6.59 -11.26
C MET A 303 10.32 8.09 -11.38
N GLY A 304 11.40 8.60 -10.77
CA GLY A 304 11.80 9.99 -10.88
C GLY A 304 12.12 10.39 -12.34
N ILE A 305 12.84 9.54 -13.07
CA ILE A 305 13.11 9.74 -14.51
C ILE A 305 11.81 9.79 -15.30
N TRP A 306 10.88 8.86 -15.06
CA TRP A 306 9.57 8.85 -15.72
C TRP A 306 8.80 10.16 -15.46
N ILE A 307 8.71 10.58 -14.19
CA ILE A 307 8.08 11.84 -13.81
C ILE A 307 8.77 13.03 -14.50
N GLY A 308 10.10 13.05 -14.53
CA GLY A 308 10.89 14.09 -15.19
C GLY A 308 10.61 14.16 -16.70
N ILE A 309 10.55 13.02 -17.39
CA ILE A 309 10.20 12.93 -18.82
C ILE A 309 8.77 13.46 -19.05
N ASN A 310 7.81 13.05 -18.22
CA ASN A 310 6.43 13.52 -18.34
C ASN A 310 6.34 15.05 -18.22
N LEU A 311 6.95 15.61 -17.20
CA LEU A 311 6.97 17.06 -17.00
C LEU A 311 7.73 17.81 -18.10
N PHE A 312 8.86 17.27 -18.58
CA PHE A 312 9.62 17.84 -19.69
C PHE A 312 8.76 17.92 -20.96
N ILE A 313 8.04 16.85 -21.30
CA ILE A 313 7.17 16.83 -22.47
C ILE A 313 6.05 17.87 -22.32
N LEU A 314 5.36 17.90 -21.19
CA LEU A 314 4.27 18.85 -20.91
C LEU A 314 4.75 20.30 -20.99
N ASN A 315 5.95 20.59 -20.46
CA ASN A 315 6.55 21.92 -20.53
C ASN A 315 6.91 22.32 -21.98
N LYS A 316 7.56 21.40 -22.72
CA LYS A 316 7.95 21.63 -24.13
C LYS A 316 6.75 21.87 -25.05
N MET A 317 5.61 21.33 -24.68
CA MET A 317 4.36 21.53 -25.44
C MET A 317 3.62 22.81 -25.08
N ASN A 318 4.12 23.58 -24.11
CA ASN A 318 3.40 24.71 -23.52
C ASN A 318 1.97 24.34 -23.09
N ASP A 319 1.78 23.11 -22.58
CA ASP A 319 0.47 22.65 -22.14
C ASP A 319 -0.03 23.47 -20.96
N THR A 320 -1.25 23.97 -21.06
CA THR A 320 -1.87 24.79 -20.02
C THR A 320 -2.01 24.06 -18.69
N SER A 321 -2.03 22.71 -18.71
CA SER A 321 -2.10 21.88 -17.51
C SER A 321 -0.73 21.67 -16.83
N PHE A 322 0.38 22.11 -17.44
CA PHE A 322 1.73 21.95 -16.85
C PHE A 322 1.82 22.52 -15.44
N LYS A 323 1.29 23.75 -15.24
CA LYS A 323 1.28 24.42 -13.93
C LYS A 323 0.49 23.58 -12.88
N PHE A 324 -0.62 22.98 -13.29
CA PHE A 324 -1.39 22.08 -12.43
C PHE A 324 -0.56 20.88 -12.00
N TYR A 325 0.08 20.15 -12.93
CA TYR A 325 0.88 18.96 -12.60
C TYR A 325 2.11 19.32 -11.76
N ARG A 326 2.79 20.43 -12.07
CA ARG A 326 3.91 20.92 -11.24
C ARG A 326 3.48 21.18 -9.80
N ASN A 327 2.32 21.80 -9.60
CA ASN A 327 1.79 22.05 -8.26
C ASN A 327 1.38 20.75 -7.55
N GLN A 328 0.78 19.79 -8.27
CA GLN A 328 0.47 18.46 -7.71
C GLN A 328 1.74 17.73 -7.28
N LEU A 329 2.79 17.73 -8.10
CA LEU A 329 4.08 17.16 -7.69
C LEU A 329 4.65 17.85 -6.46
N GLY A 330 4.60 19.19 -6.42
CA GLY A 330 5.04 19.94 -5.24
C GLY A 330 4.30 19.53 -3.96
N LEU A 331 3.00 19.32 -4.02
CA LEU A 331 2.21 18.82 -2.89
C LEU A 331 2.58 17.38 -2.50
N ILE A 332 2.81 16.51 -3.47
CA ILE A 332 3.24 15.12 -3.21
C ILE A 332 4.62 15.09 -2.58
N LEU A 333 5.57 15.90 -3.07
CA LEU A 333 6.91 16.00 -2.49
C LEU A 333 6.85 16.56 -1.06
N LEU A 334 6.05 17.61 -0.83
CA LEU A 334 5.85 18.17 0.50
C LEU A 334 5.26 17.14 1.46
N PHE A 335 4.22 16.43 1.02
CA PHE A 335 3.64 15.31 1.78
C PHE A 335 4.69 14.25 2.08
N SER A 336 5.49 13.84 1.09
CA SER A 336 6.51 12.80 1.23
C SER A 336 7.59 13.20 2.24
N ILE A 337 8.07 14.44 2.19
CA ILE A 337 9.07 14.96 3.14
C ILE A 337 8.51 14.98 4.56
N LEU A 338 7.30 15.51 4.75
CA LEU A 338 6.66 15.56 6.06
C LEU A 338 6.37 14.15 6.59
N TYR A 339 5.88 13.24 5.72
CA TYR A 339 5.56 11.88 6.08
C TYR A 339 6.80 11.10 6.54
N VAL A 340 7.84 11.12 5.73
CA VAL A 340 9.12 10.48 6.06
C VAL A 340 9.73 11.10 7.33
N GLY A 341 9.64 12.42 7.47
CA GLY A 341 10.10 13.15 8.67
C GLY A 341 9.37 12.77 9.96
N LEU A 342 8.11 12.32 9.87
CA LEU A 342 7.33 11.87 11.04
C LEU A 342 7.57 10.40 11.43
N LEU A 343 8.15 9.57 10.57
CA LEU A 343 8.36 8.14 10.86
C LEU A 343 9.16 7.87 12.14
N PRO A 344 10.21 8.66 12.51
CA PRO A 344 10.94 8.44 13.75
C PRO A 344 10.10 8.52 15.04
N PHE A 345 8.96 9.23 15.01
CA PHE A 345 8.04 9.32 16.16
C PHE A 345 7.24 8.02 16.38
N GLY A 346 7.10 7.18 15.36
CA GLY A 346 6.40 5.90 15.43
C GLY A 346 7.10 4.82 16.24
N GLY A 347 8.29 5.09 16.77
CA GLY A 347 9.14 4.12 17.47
C GLY A 347 10.11 3.42 16.51
N TYR A 348 11.00 2.59 17.08
CA TYR A 348 11.99 1.82 16.34
C TYR A 348 12.10 0.43 16.92
N ARG A 349 12.34 -0.56 16.10
CA ARG A 349 12.62 -1.94 16.49
C ARG A 349 14.10 -2.24 16.23
N THR A 350 14.85 -2.65 17.25
CA THR A 350 16.31 -2.80 17.20
C THR A 350 16.82 -3.77 16.15
N TYR A 351 16.03 -4.79 15.80
CA TYR A 351 16.38 -5.74 14.76
C TYR A 351 16.24 -5.18 13.33
N ARG A 352 15.69 -3.97 13.16
CA ARG A 352 15.49 -3.35 11.83
C ARG A 352 16.67 -2.43 11.53
N PRO A 353 17.30 -2.56 10.33
CA PRO A 353 18.47 -1.74 10.01
C PRO A 353 18.12 -0.27 9.77
N TYR A 354 16.88 0.03 9.29
CA TYR A 354 16.47 1.37 8.89
C TYR A 354 15.03 1.68 9.33
N ILE A 355 14.73 2.98 9.49
CA ILE A 355 13.37 3.47 9.76
C ILE A 355 12.54 3.51 8.48
N VAL A 356 13.11 4.04 7.39
CA VAL A 356 12.48 4.02 6.06
C VAL A 356 12.73 2.67 5.43
N ARG A 357 11.64 2.02 5.07
CA ARG A 357 11.62 0.72 4.39
C ARG A 357 10.46 0.74 3.42
N TYR A 358 10.42 -0.21 2.48
CA TYR A 358 9.37 -0.31 1.48
C TYR A 358 7.95 -0.33 2.09
N ASP A 359 7.71 -1.07 3.19
CA ASP A 359 6.43 -1.12 3.88
C ASP A 359 6.03 0.23 4.50
N THR A 360 6.99 0.96 5.08
CA THR A 360 6.72 2.29 5.62
C THR A 360 6.63 3.37 4.54
N PHE A 361 7.16 3.14 3.34
CA PHE A 361 7.15 4.08 2.22
C PHE A 361 5.91 3.96 1.32
N MET A 362 5.08 2.93 1.49
CA MET A 362 3.89 2.66 0.66
C MET A 362 2.98 3.87 0.41
N PRO A 363 2.66 4.77 1.37
CA PRO A 363 1.82 5.94 1.11
C PRO A 363 2.43 6.89 0.09
N VAL A 364 3.75 7.06 0.11
CA VAL A 364 4.49 7.87 -0.87
C VAL A 364 4.46 7.18 -2.24
N THR A 365 4.72 5.88 -2.27
CA THR A 365 4.64 5.07 -3.48
C THR A 365 3.28 5.19 -4.14
N PHE A 366 2.18 5.08 -3.39
CA PHE A 366 0.84 5.23 -3.92
C PHE A 366 0.58 6.62 -4.52
N ALA A 367 1.07 7.68 -3.87
CA ALA A 367 0.99 9.04 -4.39
C ALA A 367 1.81 9.23 -5.69
N LEU A 368 2.97 8.58 -5.80
CA LEU A 368 3.79 8.60 -7.02
C LEU A 368 3.13 7.82 -8.17
N ILE A 369 2.54 6.66 -7.90
CA ILE A 369 1.75 5.89 -8.89
C ILE A 369 0.61 6.75 -9.44
N TYR A 370 -0.14 7.39 -8.56
CA TYR A 370 -1.19 8.32 -8.96
C TYR A 370 -0.64 9.43 -9.88
N PHE A 371 0.48 10.05 -9.51
CA PHE A 371 1.07 11.14 -10.29
C PHE A 371 1.57 10.67 -11.67
N ILE A 372 2.28 9.54 -11.74
CA ILE A 372 2.71 8.92 -13.00
C ILE A 372 1.47 8.63 -13.87
N GLY A 373 0.43 8.04 -13.26
CA GLY A 373 -0.80 7.72 -13.97
C GLY A 373 -1.47 8.95 -14.59
N ILE A 374 -1.73 10.01 -13.82
CA ILE A 374 -2.41 11.21 -14.34
C ILE A 374 -1.61 11.92 -15.43
N THR A 375 -0.29 12.01 -15.30
CA THR A 375 0.58 12.69 -16.28
C THR A 375 0.76 11.86 -17.55
N THR A 376 0.99 10.54 -17.43
CA THR A 376 1.12 9.64 -18.57
C THR A 376 -0.16 9.57 -19.41
N ILE A 377 -1.32 9.38 -18.74
CA ILE A 377 -2.62 9.35 -19.43
C ILE A 377 -2.93 10.70 -20.08
N HIS A 378 -2.55 11.81 -19.45
CA HIS A 378 -2.71 13.12 -20.06
C HIS A 378 -1.89 13.24 -21.37
N ILE A 379 -0.61 12.90 -21.35
CA ILE A 379 0.25 12.95 -22.54
C ILE A 379 -0.29 12.04 -23.65
N LEU A 380 -0.72 10.82 -23.30
CA LEU A 380 -1.32 9.90 -24.27
C LEU A 380 -2.62 10.43 -24.88
N ALA A 381 -3.41 11.19 -24.10
CA ALA A 381 -4.66 11.79 -24.58
C ALA A 381 -4.44 12.99 -25.51
N LEU A 382 -3.32 13.71 -25.39
CA LEU A 382 -3.02 14.88 -26.21
C LEU A 382 -2.72 14.56 -27.69
N ASN A 383 -2.50 13.28 -28.03
CA ASN A 383 -2.32 12.78 -29.41
C ASN A 383 -1.31 13.58 -30.24
N ILE A 384 -0.11 13.77 -29.70
CA ILE A 384 0.92 14.64 -30.25
C ILE A 384 1.67 13.91 -31.36
N ASN A 385 1.41 14.25 -32.63
CA ASN A 385 2.01 13.59 -33.78
C ASN A 385 3.54 13.58 -33.80
N LYS A 386 4.21 14.58 -33.22
CA LYS A 386 5.67 14.72 -33.25
C LYS A 386 6.38 13.88 -32.15
N TYR A 387 5.83 13.84 -30.97
CA TYR A 387 6.49 13.17 -29.80
C TYR A 387 5.83 11.84 -29.42
N SER A 388 4.63 11.54 -29.96
CA SER A 388 3.85 10.37 -29.53
C SER A 388 4.57 9.05 -29.77
N LYS A 389 5.25 8.88 -30.91
CA LYS A 389 5.97 7.63 -31.22
C LYS A 389 7.15 7.42 -30.29
N VAL A 390 7.94 8.48 -30.04
CA VAL A 390 9.09 8.43 -29.12
C VAL A 390 8.61 8.17 -27.69
N TYR A 391 7.57 8.87 -27.27
CA TYR A 391 7.01 8.68 -25.92
C TYR A 391 6.44 7.27 -25.71
N ILE A 392 5.72 6.72 -26.70
CA ILE A 392 5.25 5.32 -26.65
C ILE A 392 6.44 4.37 -26.56
N GLY A 393 7.52 4.60 -27.34
CA GLY A 393 8.74 3.81 -27.26
C GLY A 393 9.37 3.84 -25.86
N ILE A 394 9.41 5.02 -25.22
CA ILE A 394 9.86 5.19 -23.83
C ILE A 394 8.95 4.42 -22.86
N LEU A 395 7.62 4.51 -23.01
CA LEU A 395 6.69 3.77 -22.17
C LEU A 395 6.86 2.26 -22.29
N VAL A 396 7.01 1.75 -23.54
CA VAL A 396 7.28 0.33 -23.77
C VAL A 396 8.59 -0.10 -23.13
N LEU A 397 9.62 0.75 -23.18
CA LEU A 397 10.90 0.49 -22.51
C LEU A 397 10.72 0.41 -20.99
N PHE A 398 10.02 1.37 -20.38
CA PHE A 398 9.73 1.35 -18.94
C PHE A 398 8.91 0.11 -18.55
N ILE A 399 7.84 -0.19 -19.30
CA ILE A 399 7.04 -1.41 -19.06
C ILE A 399 7.94 -2.64 -19.14
N GLY A 400 8.79 -2.74 -20.16
CA GLY A 400 9.71 -3.85 -20.34
C GLY A 400 10.71 -3.98 -19.19
N ILE A 401 11.34 -2.86 -18.77
CA ILE A 401 12.28 -2.84 -17.63
C ILE A 401 11.57 -3.29 -16.36
N PHE A 402 10.43 -2.69 -16.05
CA PHE A 402 9.71 -3.01 -14.81
C PHE A 402 9.20 -4.45 -14.81
N THR A 403 8.64 -4.96 -15.91
CA THR A 403 8.20 -6.36 -16.01
C THR A 403 9.37 -7.34 -15.93
N TRP A 404 10.53 -7.01 -16.55
CA TRP A 404 11.72 -7.85 -16.49
C TRP A 404 12.27 -7.95 -15.07
N VAL A 405 12.31 -6.83 -14.40
CA VAL A 405 12.88 -6.67 -13.06
C VAL A 405 11.98 -7.30 -12.00
N ASP A 406 10.67 -7.28 -12.21
CA ASP A 406 9.69 -7.91 -11.34
C ASP A 406 9.72 -9.46 -11.40
N ARG A 407 10.43 -10.00 -12.38
CA ARG A 407 10.56 -11.44 -12.53
C ARG A 407 11.41 -12.01 -11.40
N ASP A 408 10.77 -12.71 -10.46
CA ASP A 408 11.47 -13.50 -9.48
C ASP A 408 12.05 -14.75 -10.15
N LEU A 409 13.35 -14.92 -10.04
CA LEU A 409 14.05 -16.11 -10.56
C LEU A 409 13.87 -17.32 -9.65
N GLU A 410 13.59 -17.08 -8.37
CA GLU A 410 13.24 -18.12 -7.41
C GLU A 410 11.72 -18.31 -7.42
N THR A 411 11.27 -19.36 -8.07
CA THR A 411 9.83 -19.58 -8.30
C THR A 411 9.14 -20.41 -7.21
N ASN A 412 9.83 -20.83 -6.17
CA ASN A 412 9.26 -21.74 -5.17
C ASN A 412 9.84 -21.50 -3.76
N HIS A 413 9.63 -20.30 -3.22
CA HIS A 413 10.12 -19.92 -1.89
C HIS A 413 9.49 -20.72 -0.74
N ASN A 414 8.34 -21.36 -0.97
CA ASN A 414 7.62 -22.11 0.05
C ASN A 414 7.78 -23.63 -0.05
N LYS A 415 8.74 -24.13 -0.84
CA LYS A 415 8.92 -25.57 -1.06
C LYS A 415 9.20 -26.30 0.26
N ASP A 416 10.22 -25.85 0.98
CA ASP A 416 10.65 -26.49 2.23
C ASP A 416 9.55 -26.36 3.31
N GLN A 417 8.88 -25.22 3.36
CA GLN A 417 7.78 -24.99 4.28
C GLN A 417 6.58 -25.89 4.00
N LYS A 418 6.24 -26.14 2.72
CA LYS A 418 5.21 -27.11 2.34
C LYS A 418 5.56 -28.52 2.77
N GLU A 419 6.80 -28.94 2.56
CA GLU A 419 7.29 -30.26 2.98
C GLU A 419 7.12 -30.44 4.50
N VAL A 420 7.53 -29.45 5.27
CA VAL A 420 7.32 -29.43 6.72
C VAL A 420 5.86 -29.55 7.11
N LEU A 421 4.99 -28.75 6.48
CA LEU A 421 3.56 -28.79 6.78
C LEU A 421 2.91 -30.14 6.42
N TYR A 422 3.36 -30.80 5.35
CA TYR A 422 2.91 -32.17 5.03
C TYR A 422 3.37 -33.18 6.07
N ILE A 423 4.62 -33.11 6.53
CA ILE A 423 5.13 -33.98 7.59
C ILE A 423 4.31 -33.78 8.87
N LEU A 424 4.08 -32.51 9.27
CA LEU A 424 3.27 -32.17 10.46
C LEU A 424 1.83 -32.67 10.35
N HIS A 425 1.23 -32.59 9.17
CA HIS A 425 -0.15 -33.03 8.92
C HIS A 425 -0.30 -34.56 8.98
N GLN A 426 0.72 -35.30 8.56
CA GLN A 426 0.71 -36.77 8.52
C GLN A 426 1.19 -37.42 9.83
N SER A 427 1.88 -36.67 10.69
CA SER A 427 2.43 -37.21 11.93
C SER A 427 1.38 -37.23 13.04
N THR A 428 1.38 -38.32 13.79
CA THR A 428 0.66 -38.47 15.05
C THR A 428 1.53 -38.28 16.27
N ASP A 429 2.84 -38.10 16.07
CA ASP A 429 3.84 -37.99 17.13
C ASP A 429 3.89 -36.59 17.72
N THR A 430 4.16 -36.50 19.01
CA THR A 430 4.35 -35.23 19.74
C THR A 430 5.72 -34.60 19.50
N LEU A 431 6.70 -35.38 19.05
CA LEU A 431 8.05 -34.97 18.68
C LEU A 431 8.31 -35.40 17.23
N ILE A 432 8.54 -34.43 16.37
CA ILE A 432 8.79 -34.66 14.94
C ILE A 432 10.21 -34.23 14.62
N ASN A 433 11.03 -35.18 14.13
CA ASN A 433 12.35 -34.87 13.61
C ASN A 433 12.22 -34.17 12.25
N MET A 434 12.59 -32.90 12.20
CA MET A 434 12.60 -32.12 10.97
C MET A 434 13.95 -32.20 10.27
N PRO A 435 13.98 -32.21 8.91
CA PRO A 435 15.24 -32.08 8.16
C PRO A 435 15.95 -30.77 8.54
N ARG A 436 17.25 -30.80 8.77
CA ARG A 436 18.07 -29.66 9.20
C ARG A 436 18.04 -28.43 8.27
N HIS A 437 17.58 -28.59 7.04
CA HIS A 437 17.46 -27.52 6.05
C HIS A 437 16.06 -26.90 5.97
N CYS A 438 15.11 -27.38 6.77
CA CYS A 438 13.72 -26.91 6.71
C CYS A 438 13.55 -25.64 7.52
N ASN A 439 13.43 -24.52 6.84
CA ASN A 439 12.98 -23.25 7.42
C ASN A 439 11.47 -23.22 7.52
N VAL A 440 10.92 -23.28 8.73
CA VAL A 440 9.47 -23.22 8.98
C VAL A 440 8.93 -21.79 8.85
N GLY A 441 9.78 -20.77 8.90
CA GLY A 441 9.40 -19.36 8.72
C GLY A 441 10.59 -18.52 8.26
N THR A 442 10.32 -17.47 7.49
CA THR A 442 11.35 -16.59 6.92
C THR A 442 12.16 -15.79 7.95
N TRP A 443 11.71 -15.73 9.21
CA TRP A 443 12.37 -15.00 10.31
C TRP A 443 13.06 -15.89 11.34
N SER A 444 12.94 -17.21 11.26
CA SER A 444 13.12 -18.10 12.38
C SER A 444 14.45 -18.85 12.46
N THR A 445 15.43 -18.51 11.65
CA THR A 445 16.71 -19.25 11.66
C THR A 445 17.69 -18.84 12.75
N THR A 446 17.39 -17.80 13.53
CA THR A 446 18.33 -17.26 14.52
C THR A 446 17.87 -17.39 15.98
N ASP A 447 16.61 -17.76 16.23
CA ASP A 447 16.04 -17.66 17.58
C ASP A 447 15.85 -19.00 18.30
N TYR A 448 16.45 -20.09 17.81
CA TYR A 448 16.31 -21.42 18.43
C TYR A 448 17.59 -21.99 19.03
N ASP A 449 18.66 -21.21 19.04
CA ASP A 449 19.94 -21.58 19.65
C ASP A 449 20.19 -20.89 21.01
N ASP A 450 19.16 -20.26 21.62
CA ASP A 450 19.20 -19.72 22.98
C ASP A 450 18.25 -20.46 23.93
#